data_e239e1ede61359a6cb3e4a6112988c94
#
_entry.id   e239e1ede61359a6cb3e4a6112988c94
#
_cell.length_a   1.000
_cell.length_b   1.000
_cell.length_c   1.000
_cell.angle_alpha   90.00
_cell.angle_beta   90.00
_cell.angle_gamma   90.00
#
_symmetry.space_group_name_H-M   'P 1'
#
loop_
_entity.id
_entity.type
_entity.pdbx_description
1 polymer ?
#
loop_
_entity_poly.entity_id
_entity_poly.type
_entity_poly.pdbx_seq_one_letter_code
_entity_poly.pdbx_strand_id
1 'polypeptide(L)'
;MQMLFRQRIFSWFDSYDIYAEDGSVLYTVKGQLSWGHCLKIFDADGCEVGTVKERVFTFLPKFELFLGEDYIGCISKEFTPFRPGFTVDCNGWQVQGDFWEWDYQILTAQGLVAATVSKELLQWSDTYCIDVTNPCDALPALMVVLAIDAEKCSRNN
;
A
#
# COMPACT_ATOMS: atom_id res chain seq x y z
N MET A 1 8.11 9.66 9.89
CA MET A 1 6.78 9.27 10.41
C MET A 1 6.59 7.79 10.18
N GLN A 2 6.34 7.04 11.22
CA GLN A 2 6.14 5.60 11.11
C GLN A 2 4.67 5.24 11.17
N MET A 3 4.28 4.33 10.29
CA MET A 3 2.96 3.71 10.28
C MET A 3 3.16 2.22 10.46
N LEU A 4 2.44 1.63 11.41
CA LEU A 4 2.53 0.23 11.77
C LEU A 4 1.24 -0.49 11.35
N PHE A 5 1.36 -1.64 10.71
CA PHE A 5 0.22 -2.50 10.47
C PHE A 5 0.58 -3.98 10.69
N ARG A 6 -0.42 -4.75 11.09
CA ARG A 6 -0.28 -6.18 11.29
C ARG A 6 -0.77 -6.90 10.04
N GLN A 7 0.05 -7.79 9.49
CA GLN A 7 -0.41 -8.63 8.41
C GLN A 7 -1.56 -9.51 8.93
N ARG A 8 -2.71 -9.40 8.29
CA ARG A 8 -3.79 -10.36 8.50
C ARG A 8 -3.68 -11.46 7.48
N ILE A 9 -3.59 -12.67 7.98
CA ILE A 9 -3.78 -13.87 7.20
C ILE A 9 -5.31 -13.98 7.00
N PHE A 10 -5.80 -13.81 5.75
CA PHE A 10 -7.11 -14.28 5.32
C PHE A 10 -8.38 -13.43 5.43
N SER A 11 -8.46 -12.18 5.09
CA SER A 11 -9.77 -11.76 4.56
C SER A 11 -9.73 -10.40 3.86
N TRP A 12 -10.07 -10.38 2.60
CA TRP A 12 -10.24 -9.18 1.77
C TRP A 12 -11.38 -8.27 2.23
N PHE A 13 -12.25 -8.78 3.09
CA PHE A 13 -13.44 -8.07 3.58
C PHE A 13 -13.30 -7.56 5.00
N ASP A 14 -12.17 -7.85 5.66
CA ASP A 14 -11.95 -7.40 7.02
C ASP A 14 -11.46 -5.95 7.06
N SER A 15 -11.91 -5.24 8.08
CA SER A 15 -11.37 -3.96 8.45
C SER A 15 -10.12 -4.14 9.29
N TYR A 16 -9.06 -3.34 9.04
CA TYR A 16 -7.87 -3.31 9.86
C TYR A 16 -7.34 -1.89 10.03
N ASP A 17 -6.63 -1.66 11.13
CA ASP A 17 -6.13 -0.36 11.50
C ASP A 17 -4.64 -0.22 11.22
N ILE A 18 -4.26 0.99 10.83
CA ILE A 18 -2.89 1.45 10.68
C ILE A 18 -2.59 2.34 11.87
N TYR A 19 -1.55 2.02 12.62
CA TYR A 19 -1.21 2.67 13.88
C TYR A 19 -0.01 3.60 13.74
N ALA A 20 -0.01 4.69 14.51
CA ALA A 20 1.19 5.46 14.79
C ALA A 20 2.09 4.75 15.81
N GLU A 21 3.31 5.24 15.99
CA GLU A 21 4.27 4.72 16.99
C GLU A 21 3.72 4.74 18.43
N ASP A 22 2.88 5.71 18.77
CA ASP A 22 2.24 5.84 20.08
C ASP A 22 1.04 4.91 20.26
N GLY A 23 0.71 4.11 19.23
CA GLY A 23 -0.42 3.18 19.23
C GLY A 23 -1.77 3.81 18.88
N SER A 24 -1.82 5.10 18.57
CA SER A 24 -3.04 5.73 18.05
C SER A 24 -3.36 5.26 16.63
N VAL A 25 -4.65 5.18 16.29
CA VAL A 25 -5.08 4.82 14.95
C VAL A 25 -4.92 6.02 14.02
N LEU A 26 -4.14 5.84 12.95
CA LEU A 26 -3.97 6.85 11.88
C LEU A 26 -4.99 6.66 10.77
N TYR A 27 -5.16 5.42 10.35
CA TYR A 27 -6.09 5.06 9.28
C TYR A 27 -6.76 3.73 9.58
N THR A 28 -7.98 3.57 9.08
CA THR A 28 -8.69 2.29 9.01
C THR A 28 -8.88 1.91 7.55
N VAL A 29 -8.50 0.70 7.18
CA VAL A 29 -8.64 0.16 5.83
C VAL A 29 -9.77 -0.85 5.81
N LYS A 30 -10.71 -0.72 4.87
CA LYS A 30 -11.85 -1.63 4.68
C LYS A 30 -11.87 -2.19 3.28
N GLY A 31 -11.88 -3.51 3.16
CA GLY A 31 -12.13 -4.20 1.90
C GLY A 31 -13.59 -4.12 1.49
N GLN A 32 -13.85 -3.94 0.21
CA GLN A 32 -15.19 -3.93 -0.37
C GLN A 32 -15.34 -5.00 -1.44
N LEU A 33 -16.56 -5.56 -1.53
CA LEU A 33 -16.95 -6.42 -2.65
C LEU A 33 -16.91 -5.62 -3.95
N SER A 34 -16.04 -6.05 -4.86
CA SER A 34 -15.87 -5.45 -6.18
C SER A 34 -15.42 -6.53 -7.15
N TRP A 35 -15.48 -6.23 -8.44
CA TRP A 35 -14.74 -6.98 -9.44
C TRP A 35 -13.24 -6.64 -9.27
N GLY A 36 -12.50 -7.52 -8.60
CA GLY A 36 -11.14 -7.27 -8.13
C GLY A 36 -11.08 -6.64 -6.72
N HIS A 37 -9.88 -6.36 -6.26
CA HIS A 37 -9.66 -5.78 -4.93
C HIS A 37 -10.05 -4.30 -4.89
N CYS A 38 -10.83 -3.94 -3.90
CA CYS A 38 -11.17 -2.55 -3.63
C CYS A 38 -10.99 -2.28 -2.13
N LEU A 39 -10.05 -1.42 -1.80
CA LEU A 39 -9.70 -1.05 -0.43
C LEU A 39 -10.01 0.43 -0.21
N LYS A 40 -10.85 0.72 0.77
CA LYS A 40 -11.17 2.09 1.19
C LYS A 40 -10.39 2.45 2.44
N ILE A 41 -9.85 3.66 2.47
CA ILE A 41 -9.02 4.18 3.55
C ILE A 41 -9.80 5.30 4.23
N PHE A 42 -9.95 5.19 5.53
CA PHE A 42 -10.59 6.17 6.39
C PHE A 42 -9.56 6.76 7.35
N ASP A 43 -9.65 8.05 7.63
CA ASP A 43 -8.83 8.69 8.66
C ASP A 43 -9.31 8.35 10.08
N ALA A 44 -8.63 8.93 11.08
CA ALA A 44 -8.98 8.72 12.50
C ALA A 44 -10.38 9.24 12.87
N ASP A 45 -10.91 10.19 12.12
CA ASP A 45 -12.26 10.74 12.32
C ASP A 45 -13.33 9.91 11.59
N GLY A 46 -12.93 8.88 10.83
CA GLY A 46 -13.82 8.03 10.07
C GLY A 46 -14.24 8.60 8.72
N CYS A 47 -13.55 9.65 8.23
CA CYS A 47 -13.77 10.20 6.90
C CYS A 47 -13.02 9.38 5.86
N GLU A 48 -13.67 9.05 4.74
CA GLU A 48 -13.04 8.39 3.63
C GLU A 48 -12.04 9.34 2.96
N VAL A 49 -10.75 8.99 2.99
CA VAL A 49 -9.67 9.82 2.46
C VAL A 49 -9.03 9.24 1.21
N GLY A 50 -9.21 7.95 0.93
CA GLY A 50 -8.64 7.35 -0.25
C GLY A 50 -9.22 5.99 -0.61
N THR A 51 -9.02 5.58 -1.86
CA THR A 51 -9.40 4.28 -2.37
C THR A 51 -8.30 3.71 -3.27
N VAL A 52 -7.99 2.44 -3.07
CA VAL A 52 -7.12 1.63 -3.95
C VAL A 52 -7.98 0.56 -4.59
N LYS A 53 -8.12 0.61 -5.92
CA LYS A 53 -8.99 -0.29 -6.68
C LYS A 53 -8.24 -1.03 -7.77
N GLU A 54 -8.28 -2.36 -7.71
CA GLU A 54 -7.70 -3.18 -8.76
C GLU A 54 -8.47 -3.02 -10.08
N ARG A 55 -7.72 -2.80 -11.16
CA ARG A 55 -8.26 -2.84 -12.51
C ARG A 55 -8.25 -4.27 -13.00
N VAL A 56 -9.43 -4.87 -13.14
CA VAL A 56 -9.60 -6.22 -13.69
C VAL A 56 -9.36 -6.26 -15.20
N PHE A 57 -9.06 -7.45 -15.74
CA PHE A 57 -8.79 -7.69 -17.17
C PHE A 57 -7.57 -6.98 -17.73
N THR A 58 -6.54 -6.77 -16.90
CA THR A 58 -5.24 -6.28 -17.34
C THR A 58 -4.22 -7.41 -17.39
N PHE A 59 -3.29 -7.35 -18.34
CA PHE A 59 -2.23 -8.37 -18.46
C PHE A 59 -1.28 -8.38 -17.27
N LEU A 60 -0.98 -7.19 -16.73
CA LEU A 60 -0.22 -7.01 -15.50
C LEU A 60 -1.09 -6.31 -14.46
N PRO A 61 -0.91 -6.60 -13.17
CA PRO A 61 -1.65 -5.95 -12.10
C PRO A 61 -1.55 -4.44 -12.16
N LYS A 62 -2.70 -3.78 -12.08
CA LYS A 62 -2.84 -2.33 -12.00
C LYS A 62 -3.83 -1.96 -10.93
N PHE A 63 -3.51 -0.92 -10.17
CA PHE A 63 -4.37 -0.41 -9.10
C PHE A 63 -4.60 1.08 -9.31
N GLU A 64 -5.86 1.45 -9.44
CA GLU A 64 -6.29 2.85 -9.54
C GLU A 64 -6.33 3.46 -8.15
N LEU A 65 -5.87 4.70 -8.05
CA LEU A 65 -5.81 5.48 -6.81
C LEU A 65 -6.79 6.63 -6.88
N PHE A 66 -7.57 6.80 -5.81
CA PHE A 66 -8.53 7.88 -5.66
C PHE A 66 -8.31 8.59 -4.32
N LEU A 67 -8.43 9.91 -4.31
CA LEU A 67 -8.61 10.73 -3.12
C LEU A 67 -10.06 11.22 -3.10
N GLY A 68 -10.87 10.69 -2.17
CA GLY A 68 -12.31 10.83 -2.27
C GLY A 68 -12.83 10.21 -3.56
N GLU A 69 -13.49 11.00 -4.39
CA GLU A 69 -13.99 10.58 -5.71
C GLU A 69 -13.01 10.90 -6.87
N ASP A 70 -11.94 11.64 -6.59
CA ASP A 70 -11.00 12.10 -7.61
C ASP A 70 -9.96 11.02 -7.93
N TYR A 71 -9.92 10.60 -9.20
CA TYR A 71 -8.86 9.74 -9.71
C TYR A 71 -7.53 10.50 -9.73
N ILE A 72 -6.52 9.98 -9.02
CA ILE A 72 -5.21 10.66 -8.90
C ILE A 72 -4.09 9.92 -9.63
N GLY A 73 -4.26 8.67 -9.99
CA GLY A 73 -3.22 7.93 -10.69
C GLY A 73 -3.41 6.42 -10.62
N CYS A 74 -2.40 5.72 -11.11
CA CYS A 74 -2.39 4.27 -11.19
C CYS A 74 -1.03 3.72 -10.74
N ILE A 75 -1.06 2.68 -9.92
CA ILE A 75 0.09 1.85 -9.63
C ILE A 75 0.09 0.70 -10.63
N SER A 76 1.18 0.54 -11.35
CA SER A 76 1.35 -0.53 -12.33
C SER A 76 2.54 -1.40 -11.94
N LYS A 77 2.34 -2.72 -12.01
CA LYS A 77 3.44 -3.65 -11.94
C LYS A 77 4.18 -3.65 -13.27
N GLU A 78 5.49 -3.50 -13.21
CA GLU A 78 6.35 -3.62 -14.37
C GLU A 78 6.97 -5.01 -14.42
N PHE A 79 6.96 -5.59 -15.61
CA PHE A 79 7.67 -6.83 -15.87
C PHE A 79 9.01 -6.50 -16.52
N THR A 80 10.06 -6.46 -15.70
CA THR A 80 11.42 -6.48 -16.21
C THR A 80 12.02 -7.86 -15.95
N PRO A 81 12.77 -8.45 -16.90
CA PRO A 81 13.33 -9.81 -16.75
C PRO A 81 14.23 -9.96 -15.53
N PHE A 82 14.78 -8.87 -15.02
CA PHE A 82 15.79 -8.88 -13.97
C PHE A 82 15.32 -8.32 -12.61
N ARG A 83 14.24 -7.51 -12.57
CA ARG A 83 13.69 -6.94 -11.33
C ARG A 83 12.21 -6.63 -11.51
N PRO A 84 11.31 -7.38 -10.88
CA PRO A 84 9.93 -6.95 -10.78
C PRO A 84 9.88 -5.62 -10.01
N GLY A 85 9.08 -4.69 -10.47
CA GLY A 85 8.93 -3.38 -9.86
C GLY A 85 7.50 -2.89 -9.95
N PHE A 86 7.20 -1.83 -9.21
CA PHE A 86 5.96 -1.07 -9.34
C PHE A 86 6.28 0.38 -9.62
N THR A 87 5.48 1.00 -10.45
CA THR A 87 5.55 2.43 -10.74
C THR A 87 4.21 3.11 -10.47
N VAL A 88 4.27 4.36 -10.06
CA VAL A 88 3.11 5.21 -9.81
C VAL A 88 3.14 6.35 -10.81
N ASP A 89 2.16 6.44 -11.69
CA ASP A 89 2.16 7.38 -12.82
C ASP A 89 1.92 8.84 -12.41
N CYS A 90 1.15 9.08 -11.35
CA CYS A 90 0.78 10.44 -10.94
C CYS A 90 1.94 11.28 -10.38
N ASN A 91 2.95 10.66 -9.82
CA ASN A 91 4.09 11.34 -9.18
C ASN A 91 5.46 10.77 -9.58
N GLY A 92 5.48 9.78 -10.46
CA GLY A 92 6.71 9.13 -10.92
C GLY A 92 7.41 8.29 -9.87
N TRP A 93 6.73 7.90 -8.80
CA TRP A 93 7.32 7.04 -7.78
C TRP A 93 7.61 5.65 -8.33
N GLN A 94 8.69 5.07 -7.82
CA GLN A 94 9.14 3.73 -8.16
C GLN A 94 9.35 2.93 -6.88
N VAL A 95 9.01 1.65 -6.92
CA VAL A 95 9.22 0.76 -5.79
C VAL A 95 10.35 -0.20 -6.11
N GLN A 96 11.34 -0.28 -5.23
CA GLN A 96 12.54 -1.11 -5.37
C GLN A 96 12.77 -1.92 -4.12
N GLY A 97 13.16 -3.19 -4.28
CA GLY A 97 13.49 -4.09 -3.18
C GLY A 97 12.80 -5.43 -3.29
N ASP A 98 12.74 -6.16 -2.16
CA ASP A 98 12.08 -7.45 -2.06
C ASP A 98 10.64 -7.27 -1.54
N PHE A 99 9.69 -7.21 -2.49
CA PHE A 99 8.27 -7.06 -2.14
C PHE A 99 7.70 -8.29 -1.42
N TRP A 100 8.29 -9.45 -1.67
CA TRP A 100 7.80 -10.69 -1.10
C TRP A 100 8.15 -10.83 0.38
N GLU A 101 9.32 -10.32 0.75
CA GLU A 101 9.82 -10.35 2.13
C GLU A 101 9.53 -9.05 2.90
N TRP A 102 8.77 -8.11 2.32
CA TRP A 102 8.47 -6.82 2.94
C TRP A 102 9.74 -6.01 3.29
N ASP A 103 10.68 -5.99 2.37
CA ASP A 103 11.91 -5.22 2.47
C ASP A 103 12.12 -4.42 1.18
N TYR A 104 11.49 -3.25 1.12
CA TYR A 104 11.53 -2.42 -0.06
C TYR A 104 11.44 -0.93 0.25
N GLN A 105 11.80 -0.11 -0.72
CA GLN A 105 11.72 1.34 -0.67
C GLN A 105 10.82 1.89 -1.77
N ILE A 106 10.14 2.97 -1.43
CA ILE A 106 9.41 3.80 -2.39
C ILE A 106 10.28 5.01 -2.66
N LEU A 107 10.69 5.18 -3.93
CA LEU A 107 11.56 6.26 -4.37
C LEU A 107 10.75 7.29 -5.16
N THR A 108 11.08 8.56 -4.99
CA THR A 108 10.53 9.64 -5.82
C THR A 108 11.07 9.56 -7.25
N ALA A 109 10.51 10.33 -8.17
CA ALA A 109 11.00 10.46 -9.54
C ALA A 109 12.47 10.93 -9.62
N GLN A 110 12.95 11.62 -8.57
CA GLN A 110 14.34 12.07 -8.44
C GLN A 110 15.26 11.03 -7.77
N GLY A 111 14.72 9.86 -7.40
CA GLY A 111 15.47 8.80 -6.74
C GLY A 111 15.68 8.99 -5.24
N LEU A 112 14.98 9.93 -4.60
CA LEU A 112 15.00 10.12 -3.16
C LEU A 112 14.04 9.14 -2.47
N VAL A 113 14.38 8.70 -1.26
CA VAL A 113 13.51 7.80 -0.50
C VAL A 113 12.29 8.59 0.03
N ALA A 114 11.09 8.22 -0.45
CA ALA A 114 9.83 8.71 0.07
C ALA A 114 9.34 7.88 1.27
N ALA A 115 9.51 6.56 1.20
CA ALA A 115 9.21 5.66 2.30
C ALA A 115 10.05 4.38 2.24
N THR A 116 10.26 3.77 3.41
CA THR A 116 10.86 2.44 3.55
C THR A 116 9.85 1.52 4.21
N VAL A 117 9.70 0.33 3.66
CA VAL A 117 8.82 -0.71 4.21
C VAL A 117 9.70 -1.85 4.71
N SER A 118 9.52 -2.22 5.96
CA SER A 118 10.28 -3.30 6.61
C SER A 118 9.38 -4.15 7.50
N LYS A 119 9.77 -5.41 7.66
CA LYS A 119 9.14 -6.31 8.61
C LYS A 119 9.75 -6.10 9.98
N GLU A 120 8.94 -5.82 10.99
CA GLU A 120 9.38 -5.79 12.36
C GLU A 120 9.30 -7.18 12.99
N LEU A 121 10.42 -7.62 13.58
CA LEU A 121 10.48 -8.87 14.31
C LEU A 121 9.94 -8.67 15.74
N LEU A 122 8.64 -8.42 15.85
CA LEU A 122 7.98 -8.44 17.16
C LEU A 122 7.58 -9.89 17.51
N GLN A 123 7.82 -10.30 18.73
CA GLN A 123 7.76 -11.69 19.20
C GLN A 123 6.39 -12.40 18.99
N TRP A 124 5.32 -11.69 18.67
CA TRP A 124 3.95 -12.22 18.69
C TRP A 124 3.09 -11.94 17.46
N SER A 125 3.55 -11.15 16.49
CA SER A 125 2.81 -10.91 15.24
C SER A 125 3.73 -10.39 14.16
N ASP A 126 3.45 -10.77 12.91
CA ASP A 126 4.06 -10.14 11.72
C ASP A 126 3.56 -8.70 11.63
N THR A 127 4.36 -7.77 12.15
CA THR A 127 4.11 -6.33 12.08
C THR A 127 5.02 -5.74 11.02
N TYR A 128 4.47 -4.88 10.19
CA TYR A 128 5.20 -4.16 9.15
C TYR A 128 5.23 -2.69 9.50
N CYS A 129 6.38 -2.08 9.27
CA CYS A 129 6.59 -0.66 9.45
C CYS A 129 6.73 0.02 8.08
N ILE A 130 5.98 1.10 7.89
CA ILE A 130 6.13 2.02 6.77
C ILE A 130 6.73 3.30 7.35
N ASP A 131 8.01 3.52 7.15
CA ASP A 131 8.70 4.74 7.59
C ASP A 131 8.69 5.77 6.46
N VAL A 132 7.88 6.81 6.63
CA VAL A 132 7.65 7.85 5.63
C VAL A 132 8.54 9.06 5.93
N THR A 133 9.33 9.47 4.94
CA THR A 133 10.27 10.59 5.07
C THR A 133 9.53 11.92 5.29
N ASN A 134 8.50 12.20 4.49
CA ASN A 134 7.67 13.40 4.62
C ASN A 134 6.24 13.01 5.02
N PRO A 135 5.71 13.48 6.15
CA PRO A 135 4.35 13.15 6.59
C PRO A 135 3.25 13.42 5.55
N CYS A 136 3.45 14.39 4.64
CA CYS A 136 2.50 14.65 3.55
C CYS A 136 2.38 13.47 2.57
N ASP A 137 3.38 12.60 2.53
CA ASP A 137 3.42 11.43 1.67
C ASP A 137 2.84 10.16 2.33
N ALA A 138 2.34 10.28 3.57
CA ALA A 138 1.86 9.13 4.35
C ALA A 138 0.72 8.37 3.64
N LEU A 139 -0.32 9.08 3.20
CA LEU A 139 -1.45 8.45 2.51
C LEU A 139 -1.05 7.86 1.16
N PRO A 140 -0.33 8.56 0.26
CA PRO A 140 0.17 7.96 -0.97
C PRO A 140 1.08 6.74 -0.73
N ALA A 141 1.98 6.78 0.25
CA ALA A 141 2.83 5.64 0.60
C ALA A 141 2.01 4.44 1.08
N LEU A 142 1.01 4.68 1.93
CA LEU A 142 0.08 3.63 2.38
C LEU A 142 -0.66 3.01 1.18
N MET A 143 -1.14 3.81 0.24
CA MET A 143 -1.83 3.31 -0.96
C MET A 143 -0.93 2.39 -1.80
N VAL A 144 0.34 2.73 -1.96
CA VAL A 144 1.33 1.88 -2.65
C VAL A 144 1.49 0.54 -1.93
N VAL A 145 1.67 0.57 -0.62
CA VAL A 145 1.82 -0.64 0.21
C VAL A 145 0.59 -1.53 0.13
N LEU A 146 -0.60 -0.96 0.20
CA LEU A 146 -1.87 -1.69 0.08
C LEU A 146 -2.04 -2.34 -1.30
N ALA A 147 -1.63 -1.68 -2.38
CA ALA A 147 -1.67 -2.25 -3.71
C ALA A 147 -0.71 -3.45 -3.86
N ILE A 148 0.48 -3.35 -3.28
CA ILE A 148 1.47 -4.44 -3.28
C ILE A 148 0.96 -5.63 -2.44
N ASP A 149 0.36 -5.36 -1.27
CA ASP A 149 -0.23 -6.39 -0.43
C ASP A 149 -1.37 -7.11 -1.16
N ALA A 150 -2.23 -6.35 -1.83
CA ALA A 150 -3.30 -6.88 -2.65
C ALA A 150 -2.78 -7.84 -3.75
N GLU A 151 -1.74 -7.46 -4.45
CA GLU A 151 -1.10 -8.29 -5.46
C GLU A 151 -0.49 -9.58 -4.88
N LYS A 152 0.16 -9.47 -3.71
CA LYS A 152 0.73 -10.65 -3.02
C LYS A 152 -0.36 -11.67 -2.68
N CYS A 153 -1.48 -11.22 -2.15
CA CYS A 153 -2.57 -12.10 -1.78
C CYS A 153 -3.24 -12.76 -2.99
N SER A 154 -3.38 -12.04 -4.11
CA SER A 154 -3.95 -12.60 -5.35
C SER A 154 -3.16 -13.78 -5.92
N ARG A 155 -1.85 -13.83 -5.64
CA ARG A 155 -0.98 -14.91 -6.12
C ARG A 155 -0.96 -16.14 -5.22
N ASN A 156 -1.36 -16.00 -3.96
CA ASN A 156 -1.37 -17.07 -2.99
C ASN A 156 -2.70 -17.84 -2.95
N ASN A 157 -3.67 -17.42 -3.76
CA ASN A 157 -4.93 -18.11 -4.03
C ASN A 157 -4.89 -18.73 -5.43
#